data_703128b691ebe7f1f2a16540d960afb9
#
_entry.id   703128b691ebe7f1f2a16540d960afb9
#
_cell.length_a   1.000
_cell.length_b   1.000
_cell.length_c   1.000
_cell.angle_alpha   90.00
_cell.angle_beta   90.00
_cell.angle_gamma   90.00
#
_symmetry.space_group_name_H-M   'P 1'
#
loop_
_entity.id
_entity.type
_entity.pdbx_description
1 polymer ?
#
loop_
_entity_poly.entity_id
_entity_poly.type
_entity_poly.pdbx_seq_one_letter_code
_entity_poly.pdbx_strand_id
1 'polypeptide(L)'
;MQRRNFCKLLAVAAASKAMPSLGQSAQEVLAAVPDGFNHYSLSYAEFCELPPEKRVFYKVSGNRIVETRLDKATWQPPAWNYNPTPSSIAGGMWNDVPTHAPIPDLAGDGPYQPTWDSLLQYEAPEWYQDAKFGIWAHWSPQCVPEDGDWYARNAYVDGQPQYRYHMQHYGPPSRFGYKELCAQWTLLNWYPDELIARYKKAGARIFVALANHHDSFDAWDSKHQPWNAAAIGPHRDVIGDWAAAARRQGLRFGVTVHQARYWWWFQPSHGADRSGPFASISYDGNLTAAQGKGEWWEGLDPQRLYCVKHPGDALPDVSYVKNFYDRTRDLIDQHDPDLLYFDDSLLPLGWGGMNIGAYFYNNNLKKRGRMEAVLNVKDVPEHLARAVVADYERGLTSGIMKYPWQSETCIGEWHYSRRVYERPGQFGGYLPPAAVVHWLIDTVSKNGTFILNVPGKPDGTIDSKEIAVLDGLTQWMQVYGEAIYDTRPWKVYGEGPNTVKAGSFQGDSILRVGAKDIRFTRNKANNVIYAMTLGWPDGLIVVQSLGSSVPSNPGKIVNVELLGTGAKVRWKQHPESLQVELPLDLKPPVDFAAALKVTLA
;
A
#
# COMPACT_ATOMS: atom_id res chain seq x y z
N MET A 1 6.41 -6.51 24.06
CA MET A 1 7.56 -7.45 24.05
C MET A 1 7.42 -8.63 23.09
N GLN A 2 6.24 -8.88 22.48
CA GLN A 2 6.01 -10.04 21.59
C GLN A 2 6.24 -9.76 20.08
N ARG A 3 6.45 -8.50 19.64
CA ARG A 3 6.72 -8.15 18.23
C ARG A 3 8.16 -8.44 17.74
N ARG A 4 9.11 -8.73 18.63
CA ARG A 4 10.52 -9.00 18.27
C ARG A 4 10.82 -10.39 17.73
N ASN A 5 9.93 -11.36 17.90
CA ASN A 5 10.16 -12.75 17.46
C ASN A 5 9.66 -13.07 16.05
N PHE A 6 8.91 -12.17 15.42
CA PHE A 6 8.37 -12.37 14.06
C PHE A 6 9.43 -12.18 12.96
N CYS A 7 10.44 -11.34 13.21
CA CYS A 7 11.48 -11.04 12.21
C CYS A 7 12.62 -12.07 12.12
N LYS A 8 12.67 -13.09 12.99
CA LYS A 8 13.79 -14.05 12.98
C LYS A 8 13.59 -15.28 12.10
N LEU A 9 12.41 -15.51 11.54
CA LEU A 9 12.10 -16.70 10.71
C LEU A 9 12.24 -16.50 9.21
N LEU A 10 12.48 -15.27 8.73
CA LEU A 10 12.60 -14.95 7.30
C LEU A 10 14.03 -14.72 6.79
N ALA A 11 15.04 -14.93 7.62
CA ALA A 11 16.45 -14.64 7.29
C ALA A 11 17.31 -15.86 6.92
N VAL A 12 16.72 -17.01 6.58
CA VAL A 12 17.50 -18.18 6.13
C VAL A 12 16.85 -18.76 4.88
N ALA A 13 17.24 -18.31 3.71
CA ALA A 13 17.35 -19.06 2.44
C ALA A 13 17.76 -18.15 1.28
N ALA A 14 18.94 -17.54 1.35
CA ALA A 14 19.65 -17.11 0.14
C ALA A 14 20.77 -18.13 -0.14
N ALA A 15 20.39 -19.28 -0.67
CA ALA A 15 21.33 -20.21 -1.29
C ALA A 15 20.92 -20.34 -2.75
N SER A 16 21.72 -19.74 -3.61
CA SER A 16 21.65 -19.86 -5.07
C SER A 16 21.69 -21.33 -5.51
N LYS A 17 20.53 -21.88 -5.83
CA LYS A 17 20.44 -23.03 -6.72
C LYS A 17 19.67 -22.56 -7.95
N ALA A 18 20.28 -22.78 -9.13
CA ALA A 18 19.68 -22.53 -10.42
C ALA A 18 18.25 -23.10 -10.46
N MET A 19 17.26 -22.23 -10.68
CA MET A 19 15.88 -22.69 -10.90
C MET A 19 15.81 -23.42 -12.26
N PRO A 20 15.13 -24.55 -12.34
CA PRO A 20 14.80 -25.16 -13.63
C PRO A 20 13.89 -24.21 -14.41
N SER A 21 13.99 -24.21 -15.73
CA SER A 21 13.20 -23.36 -16.61
C SER A 21 11.70 -23.53 -16.32
N LEU A 22 11.04 -22.43 -15.95
CA LEU A 22 9.62 -22.35 -15.58
C LEU A 22 8.63 -22.90 -16.64
N GLY A 23 9.08 -23.15 -17.88
CA GLY A 23 8.23 -23.59 -18.98
C GLY A 23 7.76 -25.06 -18.92
N GLN A 24 8.51 -25.97 -18.30
CA GLN A 24 8.13 -27.40 -18.25
C GLN A 24 7.22 -27.74 -17.07
N SER A 25 7.39 -27.10 -15.92
CA SER A 25 6.57 -27.38 -14.73
C SER A 25 5.13 -26.83 -14.86
N ALA A 26 4.95 -25.68 -15.53
CA ALA A 26 3.64 -25.09 -15.77
C ALA A 26 2.80 -25.94 -16.75
N GLN A 27 3.41 -26.46 -17.81
CA GLN A 27 2.74 -27.34 -18.76
C GLN A 27 2.34 -28.70 -18.16
N GLU A 28 3.15 -29.27 -17.25
CA GLU A 28 2.80 -30.50 -16.53
C GLU A 28 1.66 -30.31 -15.51
N VAL A 29 1.59 -29.15 -14.87
CA VAL A 29 0.49 -28.80 -13.96
C VAL A 29 -0.79 -28.52 -14.75
N LEU A 30 -0.70 -27.83 -15.90
CA LEU A 30 -1.83 -27.56 -16.81
C LEU A 30 -2.48 -28.86 -17.34
N ALA A 31 -1.66 -29.90 -17.62
CA ALA A 31 -2.15 -31.20 -18.09
C ALA A 31 -2.86 -32.03 -17.01
N ALA A 32 -2.80 -31.61 -15.74
CA ALA A 32 -3.33 -32.36 -14.59
C ALA A 32 -4.55 -31.71 -13.92
N VAL A 33 -5.11 -30.64 -14.51
CA VAL A 33 -6.30 -29.97 -13.94
C VAL A 33 -7.55 -30.77 -14.30
N PRO A 34 -8.40 -31.13 -13.31
CA PRO A 34 -9.61 -31.90 -13.55
C PRO A 34 -10.62 -31.19 -14.46
N ASP A 35 -11.28 -31.96 -15.34
CA ASP A 35 -12.47 -31.47 -16.04
C ASP A 35 -13.50 -30.98 -15.02
N GLY A 36 -13.92 -29.74 -15.12
CA GLY A 36 -14.87 -29.12 -14.17
C GLY A 36 -14.24 -28.20 -13.11
N PHE A 37 -12.90 -27.98 -13.14
CA PHE A 37 -12.27 -26.90 -12.37
C PHE A 37 -12.84 -25.51 -12.72
N ASN A 38 -13.56 -25.41 -13.80
CA ASN A 38 -14.09 -24.16 -14.35
C ASN A 38 -15.56 -23.99 -14.04
N HIS A 39 -15.90 -23.31 -12.95
CA HIS A 39 -17.18 -22.60 -12.83
C HIS A 39 -17.20 -21.33 -13.70
N TYR A 40 -16.57 -21.38 -14.88
CA TYR A 40 -16.43 -20.22 -15.81
C TYR A 40 -17.78 -19.69 -16.29
N SER A 41 -18.81 -20.53 -16.21
CA SER A 41 -20.19 -20.15 -16.57
C SER A 41 -20.93 -19.40 -15.46
N LEU A 42 -20.41 -19.40 -14.23
CA LEU A 42 -21.03 -18.74 -13.09
C LEU A 42 -20.38 -17.40 -12.82
N SER A 43 -21.18 -16.38 -12.57
CA SER A 43 -20.70 -15.19 -11.88
C SER A 43 -20.34 -15.52 -10.43
N TYR A 44 -19.51 -14.68 -9.80
CA TYR A 44 -19.19 -14.88 -8.38
C TYR A 44 -20.44 -14.79 -7.47
N ALA A 45 -21.43 -13.99 -7.84
CA ALA A 45 -22.71 -13.93 -7.15
C ALA A 45 -23.43 -15.30 -7.18
N GLU A 46 -23.57 -15.90 -8.36
CA GLU A 46 -24.16 -17.23 -8.51
C GLU A 46 -23.38 -18.31 -7.76
N PHE A 47 -22.03 -18.22 -7.75
CA PHE A 47 -21.19 -19.13 -6.95
C PHE A 47 -21.46 -18.98 -5.44
N CYS A 48 -21.62 -17.75 -4.94
CA CYS A 48 -21.97 -17.50 -3.53
C CYS A 48 -23.35 -18.07 -3.15
N GLU A 49 -24.30 -18.06 -4.09
CA GLU A 49 -25.65 -18.59 -3.88
C GLU A 49 -25.75 -20.12 -3.95
N LEU A 50 -24.70 -20.80 -4.48
CA LEU A 50 -24.70 -22.25 -4.51
C LEU A 50 -24.84 -22.83 -3.10
N PRO A 51 -25.70 -23.88 -2.90
CA PRO A 51 -25.71 -24.62 -1.67
C PRO A 51 -24.32 -25.17 -1.31
N PRO A 52 -23.90 -25.15 -0.05
CA PRO A 52 -22.54 -25.56 0.34
C PRO A 52 -22.13 -26.96 -0.15
N GLU A 53 -23.06 -27.88 -0.25
CA GLU A 53 -22.84 -29.26 -0.73
C GLU A 53 -22.63 -29.35 -2.25
N LYS A 54 -22.97 -28.30 -3.00
CA LYS A 54 -22.75 -28.19 -4.45
C LYS A 54 -21.46 -27.43 -4.78
N ARG A 55 -20.84 -26.77 -3.80
CA ARG A 55 -19.57 -26.08 -4.01
C ARG A 55 -18.42 -27.07 -4.06
N VAL A 56 -17.69 -27.05 -5.16
CA VAL A 56 -16.46 -27.82 -5.36
C VAL A 56 -15.29 -26.88 -5.25
N PHE A 57 -14.29 -27.25 -4.47
CA PHE A 57 -13.07 -26.48 -4.29
C PHE A 57 -11.88 -27.29 -4.81
N TYR A 58 -10.78 -26.62 -5.07
CA TYR A 58 -9.56 -27.23 -5.54
C TYR A 58 -8.38 -26.77 -4.70
N LYS A 59 -7.37 -27.61 -4.57
CA LYS A 59 -6.13 -27.30 -3.86
C LYS A 59 -4.93 -27.90 -4.57
N VAL A 60 -3.75 -27.38 -4.25
CA VAL A 60 -2.49 -27.96 -4.70
C VAL A 60 -2.10 -29.15 -3.81
N SER A 61 -1.78 -30.27 -4.44
CA SER A 61 -1.24 -31.45 -3.76
C SER A 61 -0.06 -32.00 -4.56
N GLY A 62 1.17 -31.76 -4.07
CA GLY A 62 2.39 -31.97 -4.85
C GLY A 62 2.40 -31.11 -6.10
N ASN A 63 2.52 -31.73 -7.29
CA ASN A 63 2.50 -31.05 -8.59
C ASN A 63 1.13 -31.10 -9.28
N ARG A 64 0.05 -31.37 -8.53
CA ARG A 64 -1.28 -31.52 -9.11
C ARG A 64 -2.29 -30.62 -8.40
N ILE A 65 -3.29 -30.18 -9.16
CA ILE A 65 -4.50 -29.59 -8.61
C ILE A 65 -5.50 -30.72 -8.42
N VAL A 66 -6.02 -30.84 -7.20
CA VAL A 66 -6.95 -31.89 -6.81
C VAL A 66 -8.22 -31.27 -6.23
N GLU A 67 -9.35 -31.94 -6.44
CA GLU A 67 -10.60 -31.58 -5.78
C GLU A 67 -10.46 -31.70 -4.26
N THR A 68 -11.03 -30.75 -3.54
CA THR A 68 -11.19 -30.79 -2.10
C THR A 68 -12.61 -30.37 -1.73
N ARG A 69 -13.12 -30.88 -0.63
CA ARG A 69 -14.46 -30.56 -0.14
C ARG A 69 -14.40 -30.04 1.28
N LEU A 70 -15.35 -29.17 1.59
CA LEU A 70 -15.52 -28.67 2.94
C LEU A 70 -16.02 -29.80 3.84
N ASP A 71 -15.19 -30.27 4.76
CA ASP A 71 -15.63 -31.13 5.85
C ASP A 71 -16.10 -30.24 7.02
N LYS A 72 -17.41 -30.15 7.19
CA LYS A 72 -18.03 -29.34 8.24
C LYS A 72 -17.67 -29.82 9.65
N ALA A 73 -17.35 -31.10 9.82
CA ALA A 73 -17.07 -31.71 11.14
C ALA A 73 -15.65 -31.35 11.62
N THR A 74 -14.70 -31.25 10.71
CA THR A 74 -13.28 -30.97 11.03
C THR A 74 -12.85 -29.57 10.68
N TRP A 75 -13.69 -28.77 10.02
CA TRP A 75 -13.34 -27.41 9.63
C TRP A 75 -13.02 -26.54 10.83
N GLN A 76 -11.88 -25.88 10.74
CA GLN A 76 -11.47 -24.83 11.64
C GLN A 76 -11.12 -23.58 10.82
N PRO A 77 -11.40 -22.37 11.32
CA PRO A 77 -10.90 -21.17 10.68
C PRO A 77 -9.38 -21.24 10.60
N PRO A 78 -8.78 -20.77 9.51
CA PRO A 78 -7.32 -20.68 9.39
C PRO A 78 -6.73 -19.96 10.60
N ALA A 79 -5.55 -20.37 11.05
CA ALA A 79 -4.84 -19.67 12.11
C ALA A 79 -4.75 -18.17 11.77
N TRP A 80 -4.78 -17.32 12.77
CA TRP A 80 -4.81 -15.86 12.57
C TRP A 80 -3.66 -15.33 11.69
N ASN A 81 -2.51 -16.01 11.75
CA ASN A 81 -1.32 -15.73 10.95
C ASN A 81 -1.30 -16.48 9.59
N TYR A 82 -2.35 -17.24 9.29
CA TYR A 82 -2.48 -17.87 7.99
C TYR A 82 -2.73 -16.77 6.95
N ASN A 83 -1.68 -16.40 6.30
CA ASN A 83 -1.67 -15.52 5.14
C ASN A 83 -0.93 -16.31 4.06
N PRO A 84 -1.64 -17.11 3.25
CA PRO A 84 -1.01 -17.76 2.13
C PRO A 84 -0.59 -16.65 1.16
N THR A 85 0.66 -16.20 1.31
CA THR A 85 1.26 -15.40 0.27
C THR A 85 1.43 -16.27 -0.97
N PRO A 86 1.37 -15.74 -2.17
CA PRO A 86 1.68 -16.47 -3.40
C PRO A 86 2.99 -17.26 -3.34
N SER A 87 3.99 -16.77 -2.60
CA SER A 87 5.26 -17.45 -2.37
C SER A 87 5.17 -18.68 -1.43
N SER A 88 4.12 -18.81 -0.60
CA SER A 88 3.91 -19.99 0.27
C SER A 88 3.07 -21.07 -0.40
N ILE A 89 2.43 -20.77 -1.52
CA ILE A 89 1.71 -21.74 -2.34
C ILE A 89 2.64 -22.14 -3.48
N ALA A 90 3.45 -23.18 -3.22
CA ALA A 90 4.26 -23.90 -4.21
C ALA A 90 4.97 -23.02 -5.27
N GLY A 91 5.89 -22.17 -4.81
CA GLY A 91 6.92 -21.59 -5.69
C GLY A 91 6.43 -20.73 -6.86
N GLY A 92 5.32 -20.01 -6.71
CA GLY A 92 4.83 -19.09 -7.75
C GLY A 92 3.64 -19.60 -8.55
N MET A 93 3.03 -20.72 -8.21
CA MET A 93 1.86 -21.27 -8.93
C MET A 93 0.59 -20.40 -8.86
N TRP A 94 0.57 -19.31 -8.08
CA TRP A 94 -0.50 -18.32 -8.13
C TRP A 94 -0.61 -17.62 -9.49
N ASN A 95 0.54 -17.38 -10.13
CA ASN A 95 0.56 -16.80 -11.47
C ASN A 95 0.13 -17.79 -12.54
N ASP A 96 0.09 -19.08 -12.18
CA ASP A 96 -0.21 -20.21 -13.04
C ASP A 96 -1.45 -20.97 -12.55
N VAL A 97 -2.45 -20.30 -11.91
CA VAL A 97 -3.75 -20.97 -11.66
C VAL A 97 -4.27 -21.42 -13.01
N PRO A 98 -4.21 -22.74 -13.30
CA PRO A 98 -4.52 -23.21 -14.63
C PRO A 98 -6.01 -23.00 -14.89
N THR A 99 -6.31 -22.25 -15.91
CA THR A 99 -7.65 -22.21 -16.46
C THR A 99 -7.65 -23.13 -17.69
N HIS A 100 -8.49 -24.17 -17.71
CA HIS A 100 -8.67 -24.99 -18.89
C HIS A 100 -9.40 -24.28 -20.04
N ALA A 101 -10.08 -23.18 -19.73
CA ALA A 101 -10.57 -22.28 -20.75
C ALA A 101 -9.42 -21.34 -21.18
N PRO A 102 -9.36 -20.95 -22.46
CA PRO A 102 -8.47 -19.88 -22.86
C PRO A 102 -8.79 -18.66 -21.98
N ILE A 103 -7.75 -18.11 -21.33
CA ILE A 103 -7.86 -16.87 -20.57
C ILE A 103 -8.44 -15.86 -21.54
N PRO A 104 -9.64 -15.27 -21.28
CA PRO A 104 -10.17 -14.27 -22.20
C PRO A 104 -9.16 -13.13 -22.27
N ASP A 105 -8.93 -12.61 -23.46
CA ASP A 105 -8.18 -11.38 -23.63
C ASP A 105 -9.03 -10.24 -23.04
N LEU A 106 -8.72 -9.87 -21.82
CA LEU A 106 -9.39 -8.81 -21.07
C LEU A 106 -8.53 -7.54 -20.99
N ALA A 107 -7.34 -7.55 -21.62
CA ALA A 107 -6.39 -6.43 -21.59
C ALA A 107 -6.90 -5.18 -22.32
N GLY A 108 -7.99 -5.28 -23.10
CA GLY A 108 -8.50 -4.18 -23.92
C GLY A 108 -7.61 -3.87 -25.13
N ASP A 109 -8.04 -2.90 -25.94
CA ASP A 109 -7.29 -2.48 -27.13
C ASP A 109 -6.02 -1.71 -26.73
N GLY A 110 -4.85 -2.17 -27.18
CA GLY A 110 -3.59 -1.47 -26.96
C GLY A 110 -2.37 -2.36 -27.14
N PRO A 111 -1.16 -1.81 -26.92
CA PRO A 111 0.08 -2.52 -27.13
C PRO A 111 0.44 -3.52 -26.01
N TYR A 112 -0.14 -3.34 -24.81
CA TYR A 112 0.17 -4.20 -23.67
C TYR A 112 -0.69 -5.45 -23.66
N GLN A 113 -0.03 -6.59 -23.55
CA GLN A 113 -0.64 -7.91 -23.41
C GLN A 113 -0.48 -8.40 -21.96
N PRO A 114 -1.33 -9.32 -21.46
CA PRO A 114 -1.25 -9.84 -20.09
C PRO A 114 -0.09 -10.84 -19.92
N THR A 115 1.12 -10.40 -20.24
CA THR A 115 2.38 -11.16 -20.11
C THR A 115 3.47 -10.25 -19.54
N TRP A 116 4.39 -10.82 -18.76
CA TRP A 116 5.52 -10.06 -18.24
C TRP A 116 6.38 -9.45 -19.34
N ASP A 117 6.63 -10.18 -20.43
CA ASP A 117 7.42 -9.66 -21.57
C ASP A 117 6.80 -8.40 -22.17
N SER A 118 5.49 -8.34 -22.25
CA SER A 118 4.78 -7.15 -22.72
C SER A 118 4.83 -6.02 -21.69
N LEU A 119 4.58 -6.32 -20.43
CA LEU A 119 4.61 -5.31 -19.35
C LEU A 119 6.02 -4.75 -19.13
N LEU A 120 7.09 -5.50 -19.42
CA LEU A 120 8.48 -5.01 -19.35
C LEU A 120 8.79 -3.86 -20.34
N GLN A 121 7.90 -3.54 -21.28
CA GLN A 121 8.01 -2.37 -22.15
C GLN A 121 7.56 -1.07 -21.46
N TYR A 122 7.01 -1.16 -20.26
CA TYR A 122 6.55 -0.01 -19.48
C TYR A 122 7.73 0.88 -19.04
N GLU A 123 7.48 2.17 -19.02
CA GLU A 123 8.35 3.19 -18.43
C GLU A 123 7.53 4.08 -17.50
N ALA A 124 7.99 4.18 -16.26
CA ALA A 124 7.33 5.02 -15.27
C ALA A 124 7.33 6.49 -15.72
N PRO A 125 6.18 7.17 -15.69
CA PRO A 125 6.04 8.53 -16.22
C PRO A 125 6.88 9.53 -15.43
N GLU A 126 7.34 10.59 -16.11
CA GLU A 126 8.20 11.60 -15.50
C GLU A 126 7.51 12.33 -14.34
N TRP A 127 6.19 12.55 -14.45
CA TRP A 127 5.42 13.21 -13.39
C TRP A 127 5.54 12.49 -12.03
N TYR A 128 5.62 11.15 -12.04
CA TYR A 128 5.75 10.36 -10.81
C TYR A 128 7.12 10.55 -10.16
N GLN A 129 8.17 10.58 -11.00
CA GLN A 129 9.53 10.88 -10.54
C GLN A 129 9.68 12.32 -10.06
N ASP A 130 8.85 13.25 -10.52
CA ASP A 130 8.87 14.67 -10.14
C ASP A 130 8.04 14.93 -8.88
N ALA A 131 6.97 14.21 -8.68
CA ALA A 131 6.04 14.40 -7.57
C ALA A 131 6.64 14.11 -6.19
N LYS A 132 7.43 13.05 -6.06
CA LYS A 132 8.23 12.67 -4.88
C LYS A 132 7.47 12.38 -3.60
N PHE A 133 6.33 13.04 -3.33
CA PHE A 133 5.58 12.91 -2.09
C PHE A 133 4.08 12.85 -2.34
N GLY A 134 3.44 11.91 -1.67
CA GLY A 134 1.99 11.77 -1.64
C GLY A 134 1.45 11.45 -0.26
N ILE A 135 0.14 11.62 -0.12
CA ILE A 135 -0.60 11.22 1.09
C ILE A 135 -1.62 10.18 0.69
N TRP A 136 -1.76 9.19 1.56
CA TRP A 136 -2.70 8.10 1.45
C TRP A 136 -3.76 8.20 2.55
N ALA A 137 -5.02 8.04 2.20
CA ALA A 137 -6.09 7.79 3.14
C ALA A 137 -6.44 6.30 3.10
N HIS A 138 -5.80 5.49 3.95
CA HIS A 138 -6.12 4.09 4.17
C HIS A 138 -7.34 4.00 5.08
N TRP A 139 -8.52 4.11 4.48
CA TRP A 139 -9.75 4.45 5.18
C TRP A 139 -10.95 3.66 4.66
N SER A 140 -11.54 2.85 5.53
CA SER A 140 -12.66 1.96 5.26
C SER A 140 -13.52 1.80 6.53
N PRO A 141 -14.65 1.07 6.48
CA PRO A 141 -15.46 0.79 7.68
C PRO A 141 -14.69 0.17 8.85
N GLN A 142 -13.50 -0.37 8.64
CA GLN A 142 -12.64 -0.88 9.72
C GLN A 142 -12.22 0.21 10.72
N CYS A 143 -12.30 1.50 10.34
CA CYS A 143 -12.03 2.60 11.27
C CYS A 143 -13.15 2.83 12.29
N VAL A 144 -14.37 2.31 12.08
CA VAL A 144 -15.54 2.59 12.93
C VAL A 144 -15.30 2.28 14.40
N PRO A 145 -14.66 1.16 14.78
CA PRO A 145 -14.35 0.91 16.19
C PRO A 145 -13.20 1.74 16.75
N GLU A 146 -12.47 2.47 15.93
CA GLU A 146 -11.26 3.22 16.31
C GLU A 146 -10.19 2.36 17.00
N ASP A 147 -10.08 1.09 16.63
CA ASP A 147 -9.21 0.10 17.29
C ASP A 147 -8.11 -0.49 16.37
N GLY A 148 -7.80 0.23 15.29
CA GLY A 148 -6.67 -0.04 14.40
C GLY A 148 -6.98 -1.04 13.29
N ASP A 149 -5.89 -1.45 12.64
CA ASP A 149 -5.95 -2.24 11.41
C ASP A 149 -6.34 -3.70 11.64
N TRP A 150 -6.90 -4.35 10.60
CA TRP A 150 -7.39 -5.72 10.60
C TRP A 150 -8.55 -5.99 11.56
N TYR A 151 -9.24 -4.95 12.01
CA TYR A 151 -10.36 -5.08 12.94
C TYR A 151 -11.44 -6.04 12.41
N ALA A 152 -11.82 -5.90 11.14
CA ALA A 152 -12.88 -6.70 10.53
C ALA A 152 -12.62 -8.22 10.65
N ARG A 153 -11.37 -8.66 10.58
CA ARG A 153 -10.97 -10.05 10.77
C ARG A 153 -10.83 -10.42 12.25
N ASN A 154 -10.11 -9.59 13.00
CA ASN A 154 -9.68 -9.92 14.35
C ASN A 154 -10.85 -9.90 15.36
N ALA A 155 -11.94 -9.19 15.04
CA ALA A 155 -13.18 -9.24 15.79
C ALA A 155 -13.82 -10.65 15.84
N TYR A 156 -13.46 -11.54 14.92
CA TYR A 156 -13.92 -12.93 14.87
C TYR A 156 -12.90 -13.94 15.41
N VAL A 157 -11.74 -13.49 15.88
CA VAL A 157 -10.65 -14.38 16.33
C VAL A 157 -10.51 -14.29 17.83
N ASP A 158 -11.00 -15.32 18.53
CA ASP A 158 -10.87 -15.42 19.98
C ASP A 158 -9.41 -15.27 20.43
N GLY A 159 -9.19 -14.51 21.52
CA GLY A 159 -7.87 -14.20 22.04
C GLY A 159 -7.22 -12.95 21.45
N GLN A 160 -7.70 -12.41 20.32
CA GLN A 160 -7.21 -11.14 19.79
C GLN A 160 -7.68 -9.93 20.63
N PRO A 161 -6.90 -8.86 20.71
CA PRO A 161 -7.33 -7.63 21.40
C PRO A 161 -8.63 -7.06 20.83
N GLN A 162 -8.77 -7.04 19.48
CA GLN A 162 -9.98 -6.55 18.80
C GLN A 162 -11.22 -7.43 19.08
N TYR A 163 -11.06 -8.76 19.22
CA TYR A 163 -12.17 -9.62 19.64
C TYR A 163 -12.68 -9.25 21.04
N ARG A 164 -11.76 -9.06 22.01
CA ARG A 164 -12.15 -8.63 23.37
C ARG A 164 -12.80 -7.25 23.39
N TYR A 165 -12.24 -6.31 22.61
CA TYR A 165 -12.84 -4.98 22.46
C TYR A 165 -14.24 -5.08 21.86
N HIS A 166 -14.42 -5.88 20.81
CA HIS A 166 -15.70 -6.08 20.13
C HIS A 166 -16.75 -6.66 21.09
N MET A 167 -16.41 -7.71 21.83
CA MET A 167 -17.29 -8.30 22.84
C MET A 167 -17.74 -7.31 23.92
N GLN A 168 -16.87 -6.36 24.30
CA GLN A 168 -17.18 -5.36 25.33
C GLN A 168 -18.07 -4.22 24.81
N HIS A 169 -17.91 -3.80 23.57
CA HIS A 169 -18.54 -2.58 23.04
C HIS A 169 -19.71 -2.86 22.10
N TYR A 170 -19.71 -3.99 21.42
CA TYR A 170 -20.73 -4.36 20.43
C TYR A 170 -21.45 -5.67 20.76
N GLY A 171 -20.90 -6.48 21.66
CA GLY A 171 -21.40 -7.81 21.96
C GLY A 171 -20.80 -8.90 21.07
N PRO A 172 -21.37 -10.11 21.08
CA PRO A 172 -20.81 -11.24 20.35
C PRO A 172 -20.97 -11.09 18.84
N PRO A 173 -19.97 -11.52 18.05
CA PRO A 173 -20.00 -11.41 16.58
C PRO A 173 -21.17 -12.18 15.93
N SER A 174 -21.81 -13.13 16.63
CA SER A 174 -23.04 -13.77 16.17
C SER A 174 -24.26 -12.85 16.20
N ARG A 175 -24.20 -11.69 16.86
CA ARG A 175 -25.29 -10.73 17.01
C ARG A 175 -25.00 -9.39 16.35
N PHE A 176 -23.77 -8.97 16.42
CA PHE A 176 -23.29 -7.73 15.82
C PHE A 176 -21.94 -8.03 15.19
N GLY A 177 -21.87 -8.04 13.87
CA GLY A 177 -20.65 -8.36 13.14
C GLY A 177 -20.13 -7.18 12.32
N TYR A 178 -19.28 -7.48 11.35
CA TYR A 178 -18.66 -6.44 10.55
C TYR A 178 -19.66 -5.72 9.61
N LYS A 179 -20.68 -6.42 9.12
CA LYS A 179 -21.71 -5.79 8.28
C LYS A 179 -22.43 -4.62 8.97
N GLU A 180 -22.64 -4.72 10.30
CA GLU A 180 -23.22 -3.63 11.09
C GLU A 180 -22.26 -2.44 11.19
N LEU A 181 -20.95 -2.70 11.29
CA LEU A 181 -19.93 -1.63 11.26
C LEU A 181 -19.90 -0.92 9.90
N CYS A 182 -20.08 -1.65 8.80
CA CYS A 182 -20.20 -1.04 7.47
C CYS A 182 -21.35 -0.03 7.42
N ALA A 183 -22.50 -0.36 8.01
CA ALA A 183 -23.65 0.55 8.08
C ALA A 183 -23.42 1.76 9.01
N GLN A 184 -22.51 1.67 9.97
CA GLN A 184 -22.16 2.76 10.88
C GLN A 184 -21.09 3.71 10.35
N TRP A 185 -20.47 3.39 9.22
CA TRP A 185 -19.49 4.27 8.59
C TRP A 185 -20.20 5.41 7.83
N THR A 186 -20.56 6.51 8.52
CA THR A 186 -21.50 7.51 8.00
C THR A 186 -20.87 8.79 7.47
N LEU A 187 -19.60 9.07 7.79
CA LEU A 187 -18.82 10.20 7.29
C LEU A 187 -19.48 11.59 7.49
N LEU A 188 -20.15 11.78 8.62
CA LEU A 188 -20.99 12.96 8.89
C LEU A 188 -20.24 14.29 8.83
N ASN A 189 -18.93 14.29 9.10
CA ASN A 189 -18.08 15.48 9.16
C ASN A 189 -17.00 15.47 8.05
N TRP A 190 -17.21 14.70 6.99
CA TRP A 190 -16.22 14.56 5.93
C TRP A 190 -16.36 15.61 4.84
N TYR A 191 -15.33 16.43 4.70
CA TYR A 191 -15.19 17.47 3.69
C TYR A 191 -13.92 17.20 2.86
N PRO A 192 -14.01 16.44 1.74
CA PRO A 192 -12.84 16.00 0.98
C PRO A 192 -11.98 17.15 0.45
N ASP A 193 -12.58 18.27 0.02
CA ASP A 193 -11.83 19.42 -0.47
C ASP A 193 -10.95 20.07 0.60
N GLU A 194 -11.41 20.13 1.85
CA GLU A 194 -10.65 20.70 2.96
C GLU A 194 -9.47 19.79 3.35
N LEU A 195 -9.69 18.48 3.39
CA LEU A 195 -8.62 17.52 3.67
C LEU A 195 -7.58 17.51 2.56
N ILE A 196 -7.99 17.46 1.29
CA ILE A 196 -7.07 17.52 0.16
C ILE A 196 -6.30 18.83 0.14
N ALA A 197 -6.92 19.97 0.45
CA ALA A 197 -6.23 21.25 0.57
C ALA A 197 -5.15 21.21 1.68
N ARG A 198 -5.46 20.60 2.82
CA ARG A 198 -4.49 20.38 3.91
C ARG A 198 -3.34 19.46 3.48
N TYR A 199 -3.62 18.36 2.81
CA TYR A 199 -2.60 17.43 2.31
C TYR A 199 -1.70 18.08 1.26
N LYS A 200 -2.27 18.85 0.34
CA LYS A 200 -1.50 19.66 -0.61
C LYS A 200 -0.60 20.67 0.09
N LYS A 201 -1.12 21.37 1.12
CA LYS A 201 -0.35 22.33 1.91
C LYS A 201 0.82 21.65 2.65
N ALA A 202 0.62 20.43 3.13
CA ALA A 202 1.68 19.60 3.73
C ALA A 202 2.72 19.10 2.71
N GLY A 203 2.53 19.40 1.42
CA GLY A 203 3.49 19.12 0.35
C GLY A 203 3.10 17.96 -0.56
N ALA A 204 1.95 17.32 -0.40
CA ALA A 204 1.54 16.24 -1.28
C ALA A 204 1.33 16.73 -2.72
N ARG A 205 1.84 15.99 -3.68
CA ARG A 205 1.54 16.11 -5.13
C ARG A 205 0.73 14.93 -5.66
N ILE A 206 0.62 13.87 -4.85
CA ILE A 206 -0.17 12.67 -5.12
C ILE A 206 -1.11 12.49 -3.93
N PHE A 207 -2.36 12.15 -4.19
CA PHE A 207 -3.29 11.67 -3.18
C PHE A 207 -3.77 10.27 -3.57
N VAL A 208 -3.74 9.34 -2.63
CA VAL A 208 -4.13 7.95 -2.82
C VAL A 208 -5.28 7.61 -1.88
N ALA A 209 -6.34 6.98 -2.39
CA ALA A 209 -7.47 6.52 -1.62
C ALA A 209 -7.54 4.99 -1.57
N LEU A 210 -7.91 4.42 -0.43
CA LEU A 210 -8.22 3.00 -0.30
C LEU A 210 -9.57 2.71 -0.98
N ALA A 211 -9.55 2.02 -2.11
CA ALA A 211 -10.79 1.66 -2.81
C ALA A 211 -11.49 0.47 -2.14
N ASN A 212 -10.75 -0.53 -1.72
CA ASN A 212 -11.23 -1.60 -0.84
C ASN A 212 -10.06 -2.23 -0.08
N HIS A 213 -10.37 -2.80 1.08
CA HIS A 213 -9.42 -3.58 1.87
C HIS A 213 -9.69 -5.08 1.73
N HIS A 214 -9.01 -5.92 2.52
CA HIS A 214 -9.26 -7.36 2.61
C HIS A 214 -10.66 -7.70 3.17
N ASP A 215 -11.40 -6.70 3.63
CA ASP A 215 -12.78 -6.78 4.10
C ASP A 215 -13.82 -6.80 2.99
N SER A 216 -13.38 -6.67 1.74
CA SER A 216 -14.23 -6.73 0.53
C SER A 216 -15.30 -5.64 0.41
N PHE A 217 -15.30 -4.60 1.26
CA PHE A 217 -16.21 -3.48 1.14
C PHE A 217 -15.65 -2.46 0.12
N ASP A 218 -16.44 -2.15 -0.93
CA ASP A 218 -16.03 -1.19 -1.95
C ASP A 218 -16.37 0.25 -1.53
N ALA A 219 -15.39 1.14 -1.56
CA ALA A 219 -15.59 2.54 -1.20
C ALA A 219 -16.14 3.42 -2.34
N TRP A 220 -16.57 2.83 -3.47
CA TRP A 220 -17.20 3.51 -4.60
C TRP A 220 -18.56 2.90 -4.94
N ASP A 221 -19.30 3.50 -5.89
CA ASP A 221 -20.55 2.94 -6.45
C ASP A 221 -20.24 1.77 -7.39
N SER A 222 -19.85 0.64 -6.78
CA SER A 222 -19.42 -0.56 -7.49
C SER A 222 -20.60 -1.29 -8.12
N LYS A 223 -20.49 -1.59 -9.41
CA LYS A 223 -21.49 -2.39 -10.15
C LYS A 223 -21.39 -3.87 -9.86
N HIS A 224 -20.28 -4.32 -9.28
CA HIS A 224 -19.97 -5.75 -9.08
C HIS A 224 -19.97 -6.18 -7.63
N GLN A 225 -20.04 -5.25 -6.66
CA GLN A 225 -20.11 -5.50 -5.22
C GLN A 225 -21.25 -4.70 -4.59
N PRO A 226 -22.34 -5.36 -4.14
CA PRO A 226 -23.46 -4.65 -3.51
C PRO A 226 -23.12 -4.12 -2.10
N TRP A 227 -22.08 -4.67 -1.44
CA TRP A 227 -21.54 -4.16 -0.19
C TRP A 227 -20.58 -3.01 -0.50
N ASN A 228 -21.12 -1.83 -0.74
CA ASN A 228 -20.35 -0.65 -1.15
C ASN A 228 -20.85 0.63 -0.48
N ALA A 229 -20.02 1.66 -0.51
CA ALA A 229 -20.26 2.93 0.17
C ALA A 229 -21.44 3.74 -0.40
N ALA A 230 -21.82 3.53 -1.65
CA ALA A 230 -23.00 4.19 -2.23
C ALA A 230 -24.31 3.56 -1.75
N ALA A 231 -24.31 2.24 -1.50
CA ALA A 231 -25.49 1.52 -1.02
C ALA A 231 -25.60 1.50 0.51
N ILE A 232 -24.48 1.51 1.25
CA ILE A 232 -24.43 1.25 2.69
C ILE A 232 -23.55 2.28 3.38
N GLY A 233 -23.91 2.66 4.59
CA GLY A 233 -23.12 3.59 5.43
C GLY A 233 -23.24 5.03 4.94
N PRO A 234 -22.24 5.58 4.24
CA PRO A 234 -22.24 6.99 3.86
C PRO A 234 -23.22 7.34 2.73
N HIS A 235 -23.72 6.35 1.99
CA HIS A 235 -24.56 6.50 0.80
C HIS A 235 -23.94 7.50 -0.22
N ARG A 236 -22.63 7.35 -0.46
CA ARG A 236 -21.81 8.21 -1.33
C ARG A 236 -20.77 7.38 -2.07
N ASP A 237 -20.42 7.81 -3.27
CA ASP A 237 -19.23 7.35 -3.95
C ASP A 237 -18.00 8.06 -3.35
N VAL A 238 -17.41 7.44 -2.31
CA VAL A 238 -16.28 8.01 -1.56
C VAL A 238 -15.05 8.17 -2.45
N ILE A 239 -14.80 7.22 -3.35
CA ILE A 239 -13.67 7.30 -4.30
C ILE A 239 -13.90 8.41 -5.32
N GLY A 240 -15.12 8.55 -5.84
CA GLY A 240 -15.50 9.64 -6.76
C GLY A 240 -15.31 11.02 -6.14
N ASP A 241 -15.74 11.18 -4.90
CA ASP A 241 -15.58 12.43 -4.14
C ASP A 241 -14.10 12.78 -3.90
N TRP A 242 -13.27 11.79 -3.50
CA TRP A 242 -11.82 11.96 -3.37
C TRP A 242 -11.16 12.33 -4.70
N ALA A 243 -11.50 11.62 -5.78
CA ALA A 243 -10.96 11.87 -7.12
C ALA A 243 -11.27 13.31 -7.59
N ALA A 244 -12.51 13.73 -7.39
CA ALA A 244 -12.95 15.08 -7.75
C ALA A 244 -12.20 16.15 -6.94
N ALA A 245 -12.07 15.98 -5.62
CA ALA A 245 -11.36 16.91 -4.74
C ALA A 245 -9.86 16.99 -5.09
N ALA A 246 -9.19 15.83 -5.30
CA ALA A 246 -7.78 15.78 -5.68
C ALA A 246 -7.53 16.53 -7.01
N ARG A 247 -8.36 16.30 -8.02
CA ARG A 247 -8.26 16.97 -9.33
C ARG A 247 -8.50 18.47 -9.24
N ARG A 248 -9.51 18.92 -8.47
CA ARG A 248 -9.75 20.36 -8.25
C ARG A 248 -8.54 21.05 -7.64
N GLN A 249 -7.80 20.36 -6.80
CA GLN A 249 -6.57 20.88 -6.18
C GLN A 249 -5.31 20.65 -7.04
N GLY A 250 -5.42 19.98 -8.20
CA GLY A 250 -4.29 19.69 -9.09
C GLY A 250 -3.34 18.62 -8.57
N LEU A 251 -3.79 17.72 -7.69
CA LEU A 251 -3.03 16.54 -7.31
C LEU A 251 -3.27 15.40 -8.29
N ARG A 252 -2.25 14.54 -8.49
CA ARG A 252 -2.45 13.23 -9.11
C ARG A 252 -3.27 12.35 -8.18
N PHE A 253 -4.17 11.57 -8.75
CA PHE A 253 -5.09 10.73 -7.99
C PHE A 253 -4.73 9.25 -8.16
N GLY A 254 -4.59 8.55 -7.04
CA GLY A 254 -4.34 7.12 -6.99
C GLY A 254 -5.41 6.37 -6.18
N VAL A 255 -5.49 5.07 -6.43
CA VAL A 255 -6.34 4.14 -5.68
C VAL A 255 -5.57 2.90 -5.29
N THR A 256 -5.94 2.29 -4.14
CA THR A 256 -5.39 1.03 -3.70
C THR A 256 -6.45 -0.05 -3.61
N VAL A 257 -6.10 -1.26 -4.03
CA VAL A 257 -6.98 -2.43 -4.10
C VAL A 257 -6.34 -3.57 -3.31
N HIS A 258 -7.01 -4.04 -2.26
CA HIS A 258 -6.51 -5.07 -1.36
C HIS A 258 -7.38 -6.33 -1.36
N GLN A 259 -8.40 -6.37 -2.19
CA GLN A 259 -9.42 -7.44 -2.17
C GLN A 259 -8.90 -8.82 -2.58
N ALA A 260 -7.73 -8.94 -3.19
CA ALA A 260 -7.25 -10.24 -3.66
C ALA A 260 -7.10 -11.27 -2.52
N ARG A 261 -6.84 -10.81 -1.31
CA ARG A 261 -6.64 -11.68 -0.14
C ARG A 261 -7.91 -12.05 0.62
N TYR A 262 -9.06 -11.40 0.38
CA TYR A 262 -10.22 -11.63 1.24
C TYR A 262 -10.75 -13.07 1.15
N TRP A 263 -10.44 -13.85 0.11
CA TRP A 263 -10.74 -15.27 0.01
C TRP A 263 -10.36 -16.04 1.27
N TRP A 264 -9.14 -15.84 1.79
CA TRP A 264 -8.69 -16.50 3.01
C TRP A 264 -8.81 -15.62 4.25
N TRP A 265 -8.62 -14.33 4.06
CA TRP A 265 -8.48 -13.39 5.17
C TRP A 265 -9.74 -13.32 6.04
N PHE A 266 -10.91 -13.46 5.44
CA PHE A 266 -12.19 -13.34 6.15
C PHE A 266 -12.74 -14.69 6.67
N GLN A 267 -12.10 -15.82 6.46
CA GLN A 267 -12.59 -17.13 6.91
C GLN A 267 -12.90 -17.22 8.41
N PRO A 268 -12.25 -16.50 9.36
CA PRO A 268 -12.67 -16.49 10.76
C PRO A 268 -14.12 -16.07 11.01
N SER A 269 -14.72 -15.26 10.13
CA SER A 269 -16.15 -14.87 10.20
C SER A 269 -17.13 -16.05 10.06
N HIS A 270 -16.65 -17.21 9.62
CA HIS A 270 -17.44 -18.45 9.54
C HIS A 270 -17.36 -19.32 10.81
N GLY A 271 -16.74 -18.81 11.88
CA GLY A 271 -16.71 -19.45 13.19
C GLY A 271 -18.03 -19.36 13.94
N ALA A 272 -17.95 -19.53 15.24
CA ALA A 272 -19.06 -19.42 16.17
C ALA A 272 -18.58 -18.91 17.53
N ASP A 273 -19.48 -18.34 18.32
CA ASP A 273 -19.20 -17.94 19.70
C ASP A 273 -18.78 -19.15 20.53
N ARG A 274 -17.73 -19.01 21.32
CA ARG A 274 -17.16 -20.14 22.09
C ARG A 274 -17.65 -20.23 23.53
N SER A 275 -18.23 -19.15 24.06
CA SER A 275 -18.58 -19.05 25.47
C SER A 275 -19.81 -18.16 25.70
N GLY A 276 -20.33 -18.18 26.92
CA GLY A 276 -21.47 -17.37 27.32
C GLY A 276 -22.81 -17.85 26.77
N PRO A 277 -23.87 -17.02 26.85
CA PRO A 277 -25.22 -17.41 26.46
C PRO A 277 -25.41 -17.64 24.96
N PHE A 278 -24.43 -17.24 24.14
CA PHE A 278 -24.44 -17.41 22.69
C PHE A 278 -23.47 -18.49 22.20
N ALA A 279 -22.90 -19.30 23.12
CA ALA A 279 -21.99 -20.37 22.75
C ALA A 279 -22.58 -21.28 21.63
N SER A 280 -21.76 -21.57 20.64
CA SER A 280 -22.09 -22.34 19.43
C SER A 280 -23.03 -21.63 18.43
N ILE A 281 -23.45 -20.39 18.69
CA ILE A 281 -24.16 -19.60 17.67
C ILE A 281 -23.14 -19.15 16.59
N SER A 282 -23.43 -19.51 15.34
CA SER A 282 -22.58 -19.18 14.20
C SER A 282 -22.47 -17.67 13.98
N TYR A 283 -21.28 -17.22 13.59
CA TYR A 283 -21.04 -15.84 13.21
C TYR A 283 -21.74 -15.48 11.88
N ASP A 284 -21.87 -14.21 11.62
CA ASP A 284 -22.63 -13.65 10.50
C ASP A 284 -22.03 -13.96 9.11
N GLY A 285 -20.75 -14.36 9.02
CA GLY A 285 -20.18 -14.91 7.79
C GLY A 285 -20.84 -16.19 7.29
N ASN A 286 -21.60 -16.90 8.15
CA ASN A 286 -22.38 -18.06 7.75
C ASN A 286 -23.80 -17.71 7.26
N LEU A 287 -24.22 -16.44 7.34
CA LEU A 287 -25.51 -16.00 6.84
C LEU A 287 -25.56 -16.01 5.31
N THR A 288 -26.77 -16.12 4.78
CA THR A 288 -27.07 -16.07 3.34
C THR A 288 -28.13 -15.02 3.06
N ALA A 289 -28.32 -14.62 1.82
CA ALA A 289 -29.32 -13.63 1.41
C ALA A 289 -30.75 -13.95 1.94
N ALA A 290 -31.11 -15.22 2.03
CA ALA A 290 -32.44 -15.66 2.51
C ALA A 290 -32.72 -15.24 3.96
N GLN A 291 -31.69 -15.10 4.80
CA GLN A 291 -31.84 -14.72 6.21
C GLN A 291 -31.96 -13.21 6.39
N GLY A 292 -31.74 -12.42 5.34
CA GLY A 292 -31.91 -10.97 5.33
C GLY A 292 -33.37 -10.51 5.24
N LYS A 293 -34.32 -11.42 5.02
CA LYS A 293 -35.72 -11.03 4.87
C LYS A 293 -36.26 -10.36 6.13
N GLY A 294 -36.68 -9.11 5.99
CA GLY A 294 -37.14 -8.26 7.10
C GLY A 294 -36.03 -7.59 7.89
N GLU A 295 -34.76 -7.84 7.58
CA GLU A 295 -33.61 -7.21 8.20
C GLU A 295 -33.16 -5.98 7.38
N TRP A 296 -32.35 -5.08 7.97
CA TRP A 296 -31.86 -3.89 7.28
C TRP A 296 -31.02 -4.21 6.02
N TRP A 297 -30.46 -5.41 5.94
CA TRP A 297 -29.64 -5.89 4.82
C TRP A 297 -30.42 -6.82 3.86
N GLU A 298 -31.77 -6.72 3.86
CA GLU A 298 -32.59 -7.47 2.89
C GLU A 298 -32.16 -7.19 1.44
N GLY A 299 -31.98 -8.24 0.66
CA GLY A 299 -31.47 -8.16 -0.71
C GLY A 299 -29.95 -8.19 -0.85
N LEU A 300 -29.21 -8.12 0.25
CA LEU A 300 -27.76 -8.27 0.26
C LEU A 300 -27.38 -9.70 0.67
N ASP A 301 -26.40 -10.30 -0.03
CA ASP A 301 -25.84 -11.59 0.38
C ASP A 301 -24.56 -11.41 1.19
N PRO A 302 -24.54 -11.79 2.49
CA PRO A 302 -23.34 -11.73 3.31
C PRO A 302 -22.17 -12.56 2.76
N GLN A 303 -22.43 -13.63 2.00
CA GLN A 303 -21.36 -14.41 1.36
C GLN A 303 -20.52 -13.58 0.38
N ARG A 304 -21.05 -12.47 -0.12
CA ARG A 304 -20.31 -11.54 -0.98
C ARG A 304 -19.43 -10.56 -0.19
N LEU A 305 -19.76 -10.30 1.08
CA LEU A 305 -18.92 -9.51 1.97
C LEU A 305 -17.84 -10.36 2.65
N TYR A 306 -18.23 -11.54 3.17
CA TYR A 306 -17.37 -12.40 4.00
C TYR A 306 -16.65 -13.50 3.22
N CYS A 307 -16.86 -13.60 1.91
CA CYS A 307 -16.54 -14.75 1.09
C CYS A 307 -17.40 -15.98 1.46
N VAL A 308 -17.30 -17.06 0.70
CA VAL A 308 -17.89 -18.34 1.04
C VAL A 308 -16.99 -19.11 2.01
N LYS A 309 -17.59 -19.90 2.88
CA LYS A 309 -16.83 -20.85 3.70
C LYS A 309 -16.22 -21.92 2.83
N HIS A 310 -14.91 -22.15 2.96
CA HIS A 310 -14.16 -23.11 2.14
C HIS A 310 -13.04 -23.80 2.96
N PRO A 311 -12.46 -24.93 2.48
CA PRO A 311 -11.26 -25.51 3.06
C PRO A 311 -10.11 -24.48 3.13
N GLY A 312 -9.31 -24.51 4.21
CA GLY A 312 -8.29 -23.49 4.45
C GLY A 312 -7.20 -23.41 3.37
N ASP A 313 -6.95 -24.49 2.64
CA ASP A 313 -5.98 -24.62 1.54
C ASP A 313 -6.62 -24.54 0.14
N ALA A 314 -7.91 -24.17 0.06
CA ALA A 314 -8.60 -24.05 -1.23
C ALA A 314 -8.07 -22.87 -2.04
N LEU A 315 -7.82 -23.12 -3.33
CA LEU A 315 -7.51 -22.07 -4.30
C LEU A 315 -8.76 -21.20 -4.54
N PRO A 316 -8.59 -19.91 -4.88
CA PRO A 316 -9.70 -19.06 -5.32
C PRO A 316 -10.38 -19.66 -6.55
N ASP A 317 -11.70 -19.64 -6.52
CA ASP A 317 -12.49 -20.02 -7.69
C ASP A 317 -12.29 -19.05 -8.85
N VAL A 318 -12.47 -19.53 -10.08
CA VAL A 318 -12.31 -18.71 -11.29
C VAL A 318 -13.31 -17.54 -11.29
N SER A 319 -14.52 -17.76 -10.79
CA SER A 319 -15.54 -16.71 -10.67
C SER A 319 -15.10 -15.60 -9.70
N TYR A 320 -14.36 -15.96 -8.63
CA TYR A 320 -13.76 -15.02 -7.70
C TYR A 320 -12.67 -14.17 -8.39
N VAL A 321 -11.76 -14.82 -9.14
CA VAL A 321 -10.71 -14.12 -9.89
C VAL A 321 -11.30 -13.18 -10.93
N LYS A 322 -12.37 -13.62 -11.61
CA LYS A 322 -13.09 -12.75 -12.53
C LYS A 322 -13.77 -11.58 -11.83
N ASN A 323 -14.36 -11.79 -10.66
CA ASN A 323 -14.96 -10.71 -9.87
C ASN A 323 -13.91 -9.69 -9.41
N PHE A 324 -12.71 -10.14 -9.03
CA PHE A 324 -11.58 -9.24 -8.76
C PHE A 324 -11.24 -8.38 -9.99
N TYR A 325 -11.15 -9.00 -11.17
CA TYR A 325 -10.92 -8.27 -12.41
C TYR A 325 -12.03 -7.27 -12.70
N ASP A 326 -13.29 -7.70 -12.67
CA ASP A 326 -14.46 -6.88 -13.01
C ASP A 326 -14.59 -5.67 -12.07
N ARG A 327 -14.42 -5.85 -10.76
CA ARG A 327 -14.45 -4.77 -9.76
C ARG A 327 -13.30 -3.78 -9.97
N THR A 328 -12.08 -4.26 -10.18
CA THR A 328 -10.92 -3.38 -10.39
C THR A 328 -11.03 -2.62 -11.71
N ARG A 329 -11.53 -3.27 -12.77
CA ARG A 329 -11.81 -2.61 -14.03
C ARG A 329 -12.89 -1.53 -13.89
N ASP A 330 -14.00 -1.84 -13.21
CA ASP A 330 -15.07 -0.89 -12.92
C ASP A 330 -14.55 0.36 -12.18
N LEU A 331 -13.69 0.17 -11.20
CA LEU A 331 -13.00 1.25 -10.48
C LEU A 331 -12.15 2.11 -11.44
N ILE A 332 -11.36 1.50 -12.33
CA ILE A 332 -10.53 2.20 -13.31
C ILE A 332 -11.41 2.98 -14.30
N ASP A 333 -12.47 2.36 -14.78
CA ASP A 333 -13.35 2.96 -15.80
C ASP A 333 -14.13 4.17 -15.25
N GLN A 334 -14.61 4.08 -13.99
CA GLN A 334 -15.38 5.14 -13.36
C GLN A 334 -14.50 6.32 -12.90
N HIS A 335 -13.33 6.05 -12.34
CA HIS A 335 -12.55 7.08 -11.64
C HIS A 335 -11.25 7.48 -12.32
N ASP A 336 -10.80 6.77 -13.36
CA ASP A 336 -9.62 7.09 -14.19
C ASP A 336 -8.38 7.48 -13.34
N PRO A 337 -7.90 6.60 -12.42
CA PRO A 337 -6.78 6.93 -11.55
C PRO A 337 -5.46 7.04 -12.33
N ASP A 338 -4.57 7.92 -11.87
CA ASP A 338 -3.19 8.03 -12.37
C ASP A 338 -2.29 6.92 -11.79
N LEU A 339 -2.65 6.42 -10.59
CA LEU A 339 -1.91 5.40 -9.86
C LEU A 339 -2.87 4.30 -9.38
N LEU A 340 -2.50 3.04 -9.63
CA LEU A 340 -3.16 1.84 -9.11
C LEU A 340 -2.15 1.05 -8.28
N TYR A 341 -2.52 0.70 -7.06
CA TYR A 341 -1.68 -0.05 -6.15
C TYR A 341 -2.37 -1.34 -5.71
N PHE A 342 -1.63 -2.44 -5.71
CA PHE A 342 -2.06 -3.71 -5.13
C PHE A 342 -1.24 -4.03 -3.87
N ASP A 343 -1.95 -4.29 -2.76
CA ASP A 343 -1.34 -4.77 -1.52
C ASP A 343 -1.04 -6.27 -1.60
N ASP A 344 -0.33 -6.66 -2.63
CA ASP A 344 0.00 -8.04 -2.94
C ASP A 344 1.40 -8.17 -3.53
N SER A 345 1.96 -9.38 -3.40
CA SER A 345 3.21 -9.76 -4.07
C SER A 345 2.96 -9.91 -5.56
N LEU A 346 3.64 -9.11 -6.38
CA LEU A 346 3.44 -9.06 -7.82
C LEU A 346 2.00 -8.70 -8.21
N LEU A 347 1.58 -9.06 -9.43
CA LEU A 347 0.21 -8.88 -9.88
C LEU A 347 -0.67 -10.01 -9.30
N PRO A 348 -1.71 -9.68 -8.50
CA PRO A 348 -2.43 -10.68 -7.74
C PRO A 348 -3.32 -11.58 -8.59
N LEU A 349 -3.59 -12.79 -8.09
CA LEU A 349 -4.53 -13.74 -8.69
C LEU A 349 -4.20 -14.14 -10.14
N GLY A 350 -2.91 -14.24 -10.46
CA GLY A 350 -2.44 -14.76 -11.74
C GLY A 350 -2.99 -13.99 -12.94
N TRP A 351 -3.79 -14.65 -13.79
CA TRP A 351 -4.36 -14.05 -14.99
C TRP A 351 -5.23 -12.80 -14.70
N GLY A 352 -5.90 -12.75 -13.55
CA GLY A 352 -6.73 -11.60 -13.16
C GLY A 352 -5.88 -10.33 -13.04
N GLY A 353 -4.79 -10.39 -12.26
CA GLY A 353 -3.86 -9.29 -12.08
C GLY A 353 -3.09 -8.92 -13.35
N MET A 354 -2.66 -9.92 -14.14
CA MET A 354 -1.98 -9.69 -15.42
C MET A 354 -2.87 -8.94 -16.41
N ASN A 355 -4.13 -9.35 -16.54
CA ASN A 355 -5.08 -8.66 -17.42
C ASN A 355 -5.39 -7.24 -16.93
N ILE A 356 -5.54 -7.03 -15.62
CA ILE A 356 -5.80 -5.70 -15.09
C ILE A 356 -4.59 -4.78 -15.29
N GLY A 357 -3.36 -5.29 -15.13
CA GLY A 357 -2.15 -4.51 -15.40
C GLY A 357 -2.07 -4.05 -16.86
N ALA A 358 -2.27 -4.97 -17.80
CA ALA A 358 -2.31 -4.65 -19.22
C ALA A 358 -3.48 -3.71 -19.57
N TYR A 359 -4.68 -3.97 -19.02
CA TYR A 359 -5.85 -3.11 -19.20
C TYR A 359 -5.60 -1.68 -18.71
N PHE A 360 -5.02 -1.52 -17.52
CA PHE A 360 -4.73 -0.21 -16.93
C PHE A 360 -3.78 0.61 -17.81
N TYR A 361 -2.72 -0.01 -18.33
CA TYR A 361 -1.79 0.64 -19.24
C TYR A 361 -2.43 1.00 -20.58
N ASN A 362 -3.18 0.07 -21.18
CA ASN A 362 -3.85 0.29 -22.45
C ASN A 362 -4.93 1.38 -22.35
N ASN A 363 -5.76 1.34 -21.32
CA ASN A 363 -6.79 2.35 -21.08
C ASN A 363 -6.19 3.75 -20.87
N ASN A 364 -5.08 3.82 -20.14
CA ASN A 364 -4.37 5.08 -19.92
C ASN A 364 -3.80 5.64 -21.23
N LEU A 365 -3.12 4.82 -22.03
CA LEU A 365 -2.62 5.21 -23.35
C LEU A 365 -3.73 5.68 -24.27
N LYS A 366 -4.86 4.97 -24.31
CA LYS A 366 -6.02 5.33 -25.12
C LYS A 366 -6.59 6.69 -24.73
N LYS A 367 -6.68 6.97 -23.42
CA LYS A 367 -7.23 8.24 -22.90
C LYS A 367 -6.27 9.41 -22.96
N ARG A 368 -4.98 9.18 -22.75
CA ARG A 368 -3.97 10.25 -22.58
C ARG A 368 -3.06 10.44 -23.78
N GLY A 369 -3.01 9.48 -24.72
CA GLY A 369 -2.11 9.47 -25.88
C GLY A 369 -0.64 9.22 -25.51
N ARG A 370 -0.31 9.06 -24.24
CA ARG A 370 1.02 8.73 -23.70
C ARG A 370 0.86 8.00 -22.38
N MET A 371 1.92 7.28 -21.95
CA MET A 371 1.91 6.59 -20.67
C MET A 371 1.99 7.59 -19.51
N GLU A 372 0.92 7.63 -18.72
CA GLU A 372 0.82 8.40 -17.47
C GLU A 372 0.39 7.54 -16.28
N ALA A 373 0.17 6.25 -16.49
CA ALA A 373 -0.21 5.30 -15.45
C ALA A 373 0.98 4.88 -14.59
N VAL A 374 0.73 4.70 -13.30
CA VAL A 374 1.65 4.11 -12.34
C VAL A 374 0.97 2.89 -11.70
N LEU A 375 1.60 1.73 -11.81
CA LEU A 375 1.12 0.48 -11.22
C LEU A 375 2.11 0.02 -10.13
N ASN A 376 1.67 0.07 -8.87
CA ASN A 376 2.48 -0.33 -7.73
C ASN A 376 2.12 -1.73 -7.25
N VAL A 377 3.13 -2.54 -6.95
CA VAL A 377 3.00 -3.87 -6.34
C VAL A 377 4.19 -4.17 -5.43
N LYS A 378 4.02 -5.10 -4.49
CA LYS A 378 5.07 -5.53 -3.55
C LYS A 378 5.89 -6.70 -4.10
N ASP A 379 7.02 -6.97 -3.45
CA ASP A 379 7.88 -8.15 -3.67
C ASP A 379 8.29 -8.39 -5.14
N VAL A 380 8.61 -7.30 -5.84
CA VAL A 380 8.97 -7.34 -7.26
C VAL A 380 10.41 -7.83 -7.42
N PRO A 381 10.66 -8.97 -8.11
CA PRO A 381 12.01 -9.40 -8.44
C PRO A 381 12.71 -8.39 -9.35
N GLU A 382 14.04 -8.27 -9.24
CA GLU A 382 14.81 -7.29 -9.98
C GLU A 382 14.58 -7.36 -11.51
N HIS A 383 14.45 -8.56 -12.07
CA HIS A 383 14.24 -8.77 -13.50
C HIS A 383 12.85 -8.30 -14.00
N LEU A 384 11.87 -8.12 -13.09
CA LEU A 384 10.54 -7.59 -13.40
C LEU A 384 10.37 -6.12 -12.96
N ALA A 385 11.37 -5.51 -12.33
CA ALA A 385 11.26 -4.18 -11.74
C ALA A 385 10.96 -3.04 -12.74
N ARG A 386 11.09 -3.30 -14.07
CA ARG A 386 10.68 -2.34 -15.09
C ARG A 386 9.19 -2.42 -15.44
N ALA A 387 8.57 -3.58 -15.24
CA ALA A 387 7.17 -3.81 -15.64
C ALA A 387 6.16 -3.02 -14.80
N VAL A 388 6.54 -2.65 -13.58
CA VAL A 388 5.73 -2.00 -12.54
C VAL A 388 6.61 -1.11 -11.69
N VAL A 389 6.02 -0.35 -10.77
CA VAL A 389 6.77 0.38 -9.74
C VAL A 389 6.76 -0.44 -8.45
N ALA A 390 7.94 -0.95 -8.05
CA ALA A 390 8.07 -1.75 -6.84
C ALA A 390 7.76 -0.93 -5.59
N ASP A 391 6.96 -1.48 -4.69
CA ASP A 391 6.64 -0.89 -3.40
C ASP A 391 7.33 -1.62 -2.25
N TYR A 392 7.81 -0.86 -1.27
CA TYR A 392 8.44 -1.35 -0.04
C TYR A 392 7.66 -0.88 1.17
N GLU A 393 6.77 -1.74 1.67
CA GLU A 393 5.94 -1.45 2.83
C GLU A 393 6.78 -1.14 4.06
N ARG A 394 6.56 0.06 4.66
CA ARG A 394 7.34 0.56 5.79
C ARG A 394 8.84 0.30 5.58
N GLY A 395 9.30 0.49 4.34
CA GLY A 395 10.58 0.01 3.88
C GLY A 395 11.43 1.07 3.20
N LEU A 396 12.71 0.78 3.11
CA LEU A 396 13.73 1.60 2.47
C LEU A 396 14.67 0.71 1.65
N THR A 397 15.43 1.30 0.72
CA THR A 397 16.43 0.59 -0.09
C THR A 397 17.84 0.83 0.42
N SER A 398 18.80 -0.02 0.03
CA SER A 398 20.21 0.09 0.43
C SER A 398 20.98 1.15 -0.34
N GLY A 399 20.47 1.56 -1.52
CA GLY A 399 21.14 2.50 -2.42
C GLY A 399 20.21 3.03 -3.49
N ILE A 400 20.78 3.72 -4.46
CA ILE A 400 20.04 4.27 -5.60
C ILE A 400 19.50 3.13 -6.46
N MET A 401 18.18 3.10 -6.62
CA MET A 401 17.52 2.12 -7.47
C MET A 401 17.56 2.53 -8.94
N LYS A 402 17.73 1.54 -9.80
CA LYS A 402 17.77 1.75 -11.27
C LYS A 402 16.44 2.28 -11.81
N TYR A 403 15.34 1.74 -11.32
CA TYR A 403 13.98 2.14 -11.68
C TYR A 403 13.32 2.90 -10.53
N PRO A 404 12.36 3.79 -10.81
CA PRO A 404 11.54 4.41 -9.76
C PRO A 404 10.87 3.35 -8.88
N TRP A 405 10.77 3.63 -7.62
CA TRP A 405 10.16 2.76 -6.62
C TRP A 405 9.35 3.58 -5.62
N GLN A 406 8.55 2.94 -4.82
CA GLN A 406 7.73 3.53 -3.78
C GLN A 406 8.16 3.04 -2.40
N SER A 407 8.19 3.95 -1.45
CA SER A 407 8.17 3.66 -0.02
C SER A 407 6.85 4.16 0.53
N GLU A 408 6.18 3.35 1.32
CA GLU A 408 4.99 3.79 2.01
C GLU A 408 5.04 3.43 3.50
N THR A 409 4.42 4.27 4.32
CA THR A 409 4.26 4.01 5.75
C THR A 409 3.05 4.75 6.30
N CYS A 410 2.59 4.35 7.49
CA CYS A 410 1.58 5.08 8.23
C CYS A 410 2.22 5.98 9.30
N ILE A 411 1.61 7.11 9.61
CA ILE A 411 2.09 7.93 10.71
C ILE A 411 1.87 7.28 12.07
N GLY A 412 0.94 6.32 12.19
CA GLY A 412 0.66 5.58 13.41
C GLY A 412 0.22 4.14 13.14
N GLU A 413 -1.03 3.94 12.75
CA GLU A 413 -1.61 2.66 12.32
C GLU A 413 -2.19 2.84 10.91
N TRP A 414 -2.47 1.72 10.20
CA TRP A 414 -3.06 1.80 8.86
C TRP A 414 -4.49 2.34 8.92
N HIS A 415 -5.37 1.72 9.69
CA HIS A 415 -6.67 2.31 10.06
C HIS A 415 -6.57 3.05 11.38
N TYR A 416 -7.43 4.03 11.58
CA TYR A 416 -7.43 4.87 12.78
C TYR A 416 -7.50 4.05 14.07
N SER A 417 -6.67 4.43 15.05
CA SER A 417 -6.62 3.79 16.36
C SER A 417 -6.56 4.83 17.48
N ARG A 418 -7.61 4.89 18.29
CA ARG A 418 -7.65 5.76 19.48
C ARG A 418 -6.48 5.48 20.43
N ARG A 419 -6.05 4.21 20.51
CA ARG A 419 -4.90 3.83 21.34
C ARG A 419 -3.59 4.48 20.91
N VAL A 420 -3.42 4.78 19.62
CA VAL A 420 -2.27 5.55 19.11
C VAL A 420 -2.36 6.99 19.55
N TYR A 421 -3.52 7.61 19.42
CA TYR A 421 -3.77 8.98 19.85
C TYR A 421 -3.55 9.16 21.36
N GLU A 422 -4.05 8.25 22.20
CA GLU A 422 -4.01 8.32 23.66
C GLU A 422 -2.63 8.07 24.27
N ARG A 423 -1.65 7.58 23.51
CA ARG A 423 -0.27 7.41 24.03
C ARG A 423 0.30 8.75 24.49
N PRO A 424 1.09 8.75 25.60
CA PRO A 424 1.70 9.99 26.10
C PRO A 424 2.70 10.58 25.10
N GLY A 425 2.88 11.90 25.18
CA GLY A 425 3.80 12.67 24.34
C GLY A 425 3.07 13.56 23.34
N GLN A 426 3.81 14.51 22.77
CA GLN A 426 3.28 15.53 21.86
C GLN A 426 2.55 14.92 20.65
N PHE A 427 3.11 13.87 20.08
CA PHE A 427 2.56 13.18 18.90
C PHE A 427 1.91 11.82 19.26
N GLY A 428 1.71 11.51 20.54
CA GLY A 428 1.18 10.21 20.97
C GLY A 428 2.02 9.04 20.46
N GLY A 429 1.37 8.08 19.80
CA GLY A 429 2.04 6.98 19.11
C GLY A 429 2.37 7.24 17.65
N TYR A 430 2.14 8.47 17.16
CA TYR A 430 2.44 8.86 15.79
C TYR A 430 3.92 9.17 15.57
N LEU A 431 4.39 9.01 14.33
CA LEU A 431 5.71 9.48 13.93
C LEU A 431 5.76 11.02 14.04
N PRO A 432 6.80 11.59 14.66
CA PRO A 432 6.97 13.04 14.67
C PRO A 432 7.32 13.57 13.26
N PRO A 433 7.03 14.84 12.95
CA PRO A 433 7.29 15.44 11.64
C PRO A 433 8.74 15.24 11.15
N ALA A 434 9.71 15.34 12.04
CA ALA A 434 11.13 15.13 11.72
C ALA A 434 11.40 13.72 11.16
N ALA A 435 10.81 12.68 11.76
CA ALA A 435 10.98 11.31 11.28
C ALA A 435 10.38 11.11 9.87
N VAL A 436 9.22 11.72 9.62
CA VAL A 436 8.56 11.69 8.30
C VAL A 436 9.43 12.41 7.25
N VAL A 437 9.98 13.57 7.60
CA VAL A 437 10.91 14.33 6.73
C VAL A 437 12.16 13.52 6.43
N HIS A 438 12.76 12.86 7.42
CA HIS A 438 13.94 12.01 7.21
C HIS A 438 13.64 10.84 6.27
N TRP A 439 12.45 10.22 6.42
CA TRP A 439 12.00 9.14 5.54
C TRP A 439 11.85 9.62 4.10
N LEU A 440 11.18 10.75 3.92
CA LEU A 440 11.02 11.39 2.60
C LEU A 440 12.38 11.68 1.95
N ILE A 441 13.30 12.33 2.68
CA ILE A 441 14.63 12.67 2.16
C ILE A 441 15.42 11.42 1.76
N ASP A 442 15.43 10.38 2.61
CA ASP A 442 16.15 9.13 2.31
C ASP A 442 15.57 8.43 1.09
N THR A 443 14.25 8.37 0.98
CA THR A 443 13.53 7.77 -0.17
C THR A 443 13.86 8.48 -1.48
N VAL A 444 13.76 9.81 -1.52
CA VAL A 444 13.98 10.56 -2.77
C VAL A 444 15.45 10.57 -3.20
N SER A 445 16.38 10.50 -2.26
CA SER A 445 17.82 10.40 -2.56
C SER A 445 18.18 9.09 -3.27
N LYS A 446 17.33 8.07 -3.17
CA LYS A 446 17.50 6.72 -3.72
C LYS A 446 16.57 6.40 -4.92
N ASN A 447 16.04 7.43 -5.59
CA ASN A 447 15.12 7.35 -6.73
C ASN A 447 13.69 6.94 -6.38
N GLY A 448 13.26 7.13 -5.14
CA GLY A 448 11.94 6.74 -4.67
C GLY A 448 10.94 7.89 -4.64
N THR A 449 9.67 7.50 -4.52
CA THR A 449 8.51 8.35 -4.17
C THR A 449 7.98 7.88 -2.83
N PHE A 450 7.67 8.80 -1.94
CA PHE A 450 7.20 8.50 -0.61
C PHE A 450 5.70 8.76 -0.46
N ILE A 451 4.95 7.78 0.03
CA ILE A 451 3.52 7.90 0.31
C ILE A 451 3.29 7.72 1.81
N LEU A 452 2.69 8.73 2.45
CA LEU A 452 2.40 8.75 3.88
C LEU A 452 0.92 8.50 4.14
N ASN A 453 0.58 7.43 4.83
CA ASN A 453 -0.79 7.21 5.27
C ASN A 453 -1.13 8.08 6.48
N VAL A 454 -2.24 8.82 6.34
CA VAL A 454 -2.93 9.57 7.40
C VAL A 454 -4.33 8.98 7.55
N PRO A 455 -4.58 8.14 8.55
CA PRO A 455 -5.84 7.42 8.66
C PRO A 455 -6.99 8.35 9.06
N GLY A 456 -8.14 8.19 8.40
CA GLY A 456 -9.36 8.94 8.74
C GLY A 456 -10.12 8.33 9.91
N LYS A 457 -10.75 9.16 10.71
CA LYS A 457 -11.72 8.78 11.75
C LYS A 457 -13.05 8.35 11.14
N PRO A 458 -13.92 7.64 11.89
CA PRO A 458 -15.22 7.19 11.38
C PRO A 458 -16.12 8.31 10.87
N ASP A 459 -15.99 9.50 11.45
CA ASP A 459 -16.80 10.66 11.09
C ASP A 459 -16.27 11.45 9.88
N GLY A 460 -15.12 11.05 9.33
CA GLY A 460 -14.49 11.71 8.19
C GLY A 460 -13.45 12.76 8.53
N THR A 461 -13.18 13.01 9.79
CA THR A 461 -12.13 13.93 10.24
C THR A 461 -10.81 13.19 10.48
N ILE A 462 -9.75 13.95 10.71
CA ILE A 462 -8.47 13.49 11.25
C ILE A 462 -8.25 14.13 12.63
N ASP A 463 -7.43 13.53 13.48
CA ASP A 463 -7.26 14.03 14.83
C ASP A 463 -6.25 15.19 14.97
N SER A 464 -6.19 15.81 16.15
CA SER A 464 -5.34 16.98 16.39
C SER A 464 -3.84 16.67 16.34
N LYS A 465 -3.42 15.43 16.65
CA LYS A 465 -2.00 15.03 16.61
C LYS A 465 -1.57 14.73 15.16
N GLU A 466 -2.44 14.15 14.36
CA GLU A 466 -2.25 14.01 12.91
C GLU A 466 -2.15 15.37 12.22
N ILE A 467 -3.03 16.31 12.61
CA ILE A 467 -2.96 17.70 12.15
C ILE A 467 -1.61 18.33 12.49
N ALA A 468 -1.11 18.14 13.71
CA ALA A 468 0.17 18.68 14.14
C ALA A 468 1.36 18.10 13.32
N VAL A 469 1.30 16.82 12.94
CA VAL A 469 2.29 16.22 12.03
C VAL A 469 2.25 16.89 10.66
N LEU A 470 1.05 17.05 10.08
CA LEU A 470 0.87 17.71 8.78
C LEU A 470 1.30 19.18 8.79
N ASP A 471 1.06 19.89 9.88
CA ASP A 471 1.49 21.28 10.03
C ASP A 471 3.03 21.38 10.11
N GLY A 472 3.70 20.44 10.78
CA GLY A 472 5.16 20.35 10.77
C GLY A 472 5.71 20.06 9.36
N LEU A 473 5.10 19.14 8.63
CA LEU A 473 5.46 18.89 7.22
C LEU A 473 5.26 20.13 6.36
N THR A 474 4.14 20.85 6.56
CA THR A 474 3.86 22.12 5.85
C THR A 474 5.01 23.12 6.04
N GLN A 475 5.44 23.33 7.30
CA GLN A 475 6.52 24.25 7.60
C GLN A 475 7.82 23.87 6.90
N TRP A 476 8.20 22.59 6.95
CA TRP A 476 9.44 22.14 6.35
C TRP A 476 9.40 22.17 4.81
N MET A 477 8.31 21.70 4.20
CA MET A 477 8.18 21.64 2.73
C MET A 477 8.12 23.05 2.10
N GLN A 478 7.55 24.04 2.77
CA GLN A 478 7.55 25.44 2.31
C GLN A 478 8.96 26.01 2.20
N VAL A 479 9.87 25.58 3.05
CA VAL A 479 11.25 26.08 3.09
C VAL A 479 12.17 25.27 2.17
N TYR A 480 12.05 23.93 2.20
CA TYR A 480 13.04 23.04 1.61
C TYR A 480 12.52 22.21 0.42
N GLY A 481 11.26 22.40 0.03
CA GLY A 481 10.64 21.62 -1.06
C GLY A 481 11.40 21.67 -2.40
N GLU A 482 12.19 22.73 -2.66
CA GLU A 482 13.07 22.81 -3.83
C GLU A 482 14.09 21.67 -3.89
N ALA A 483 14.57 21.20 -2.74
CA ALA A 483 15.52 20.09 -2.66
C ALA A 483 14.86 18.70 -2.87
N ILE A 484 13.52 18.65 -2.91
CA ILE A 484 12.72 17.43 -3.02
C ILE A 484 12.13 17.30 -4.43
N TYR A 485 11.26 18.25 -4.81
CA TYR A 485 10.48 18.16 -6.04
C TYR A 485 11.33 18.34 -7.30
N ASP A 486 10.93 17.67 -8.38
CA ASP A 486 11.55 17.79 -9.69
C ASP A 486 13.05 17.43 -9.68
N THR A 487 13.50 16.70 -8.65
CA THR A 487 14.89 16.27 -8.47
C THR A 487 15.13 14.85 -8.97
N ARG A 488 16.39 14.48 -9.07
CA ARG A 488 16.87 13.12 -9.36
C ARG A 488 17.96 12.74 -8.35
N PRO A 489 18.23 11.45 -8.15
CA PRO A 489 19.41 11.04 -7.38
C PRO A 489 20.69 11.65 -7.94
N TRP A 490 21.62 11.95 -7.06
CA TRP A 490 22.96 12.32 -7.45
C TRP A 490 23.85 11.06 -7.60
N LYS A 491 25.16 11.20 -7.79
CA LYS A 491 26.12 10.10 -7.97
C LYS A 491 26.15 9.13 -6.78
N VAL A 492 25.93 9.65 -5.56
CA VAL A 492 25.77 8.93 -4.32
C VAL A 492 24.49 9.38 -3.63
N TYR A 493 23.81 8.48 -2.94
CA TYR A 493 22.55 8.83 -2.26
C TYR A 493 22.78 9.60 -0.96
N GLY A 494 23.94 9.37 -0.30
CA GLY A 494 24.23 10.00 0.98
C GLY A 494 25.53 9.53 1.61
N GLU A 495 25.81 10.12 2.75
CA GLU A 495 26.93 9.81 3.63
C GLU A 495 26.54 10.02 5.10
N GLY A 496 27.36 9.58 6.04
CA GLY A 496 27.15 9.79 7.47
C GLY A 496 27.41 8.53 8.29
N PRO A 497 27.38 8.65 9.64
CA PRO A 497 27.72 7.56 10.55
C PRO A 497 26.66 6.49 10.68
N ASN A 498 25.38 6.78 10.34
CA ASN A 498 24.29 5.85 10.56
C ASN A 498 23.87 5.18 9.26
N THR A 499 23.61 3.87 9.36
CA THR A 499 23.13 3.07 8.23
C THR A 499 21.64 2.79 8.38
N VAL A 500 20.88 3.05 7.31
CA VAL A 500 19.48 2.68 7.20
C VAL A 500 19.37 1.25 6.68
N LYS A 501 18.52 0.43 7.29
CA LYS A 501 18.28 -0.94 6.86
C LYS A 501 17.37 -0.99 5.65
N ALA A 502 17.73 -1.85 4.70
CA ALA A 502 16.93 -2.07 3.49
C ALA A 502 15.89 -3.18 3.66
N GLY A 503 14.80 -3.08 2.88
CA GLY A 503 13.71 -4.06 2.81
C GLY A 503 12.43 -3.55 3.47
N SER A 504 11.34 -4.23 3.17
CA SER A 504 10.04 -3.97 3.80
C SER A 504 10.11 -4.15 5.32
N PHE A 505 9.39 -3.34 6.07
CA PHE A 505 9.36 -3.30 7.55
C PHE A 505 10.70 -3.00 8.23
N GLN A 506 11.68 -2.42 7.51
CA GLN A 506 12.97 -2.00 8.05
C GLN A 506 13.10 -0.47 8.17
N GLY A 507 12.10 0.28 7.75
CA GLY A 507 12.11 1.74 7.70
C GLY A 507 12.28 2.44 9.04
N ASP A 508 11.86 1.83 10.16
CA ASP A 508 12.04 2.38 11.50
C ASP A 508 13.53 2.64 11.84
N SER A 509 14.47 2.08 11.05
CA SER A 509 15.90 2.38 11.17
C SER A 509 16.24 3.84 10.88
N ILE A 510 15.36 4.59 10.17
CA ILE A 510 15.49 6.03 9.91
C ILE A 510 15.41 6.87 11.20
N LEU A 511 14.81 6.35 12.26
CA LEU A 511 14.71 7.06 13.54
C LEU A 511 16.06 7.24 14.25
N ARG A 512 17.14 6.65 13.71
CA ARG A 512 18.48 6.69 14.30
C ARG A 512 19.40 7.72 13.63
N VAL A 513 18.96 8.33 12.53
CA VAL A 513 19.76 9.33 11.80
C VAL A 513 19.76 10.66 12.52
N GLY A 514 20.72 11.53 12.18
CA GLY A 514 20.88 12.84 12.77
C GLY A 514 21.63 13.83 11.87
N ALA A 515 21.97 14.98 12.38
CA ALA A 515 22.55 16.09 11.62
C ALA A 515 23.88 15.77 10.88
N LYS A 516 24.56 14.68 11.25
CA LYS A 516 25.77 14.20 10.57
C LYS A 516 25.49 13.27 9.40
N ASP A 517 24.22 12.82 9.26
CA ASP A 517 23.79 12.02 8.12
C ASP A 517 23.30 12.96 7.01
N ILE A 518 23.86 12.83 5.83
CA ILE A 518 23.57 13.69 4.68
C ILE A 518 22.98 12.84 3.56
N ARG A 519 21.99 13.38 2.85
CA ARG A 519 21.42 12.78 1.64
C ARG A 519 21.52 13.76 0.48
N PHE A 520 21.61 13.21 -0.73
CA PHE A 520 21.83 14.02 -1.92
C PHE A 520 20.72 13.85 -2.95
N THR A 521 20.29 14.97 -3.50
CA THR A 521 19.53 15.05 -4.75
C THR A 521 20.21 16.05 -5.68
N ARG A 522 19.80 16.05 -6.94
CA ARG A 522 20.22 17.06 -7.93
C ARG A 522 19.04 17.56 -8.75
N ASN A 523 19.16 18.76 -9.32
CA ASN A 523 18.20 19.22 -10.30
C ASN A 523 18.33 18.44 -11.63
N LYS A 524 17.32 18.54 -12.50
CA LYS A 524 17.32 17.86 -13.81
C LYS A 524 18.46 18.34 -14.73
N ALA A 525 18.84 19.63 -14.65
CA ALA A 525 19.92 20.20 -15.44
C ALA A 525 21.31 19.73 -14.98
N ASN A 526 21.41 19.04 -13.85
CA ASN A 526 22.65 18.51 -13.28
C ASN A 526 23.72 19.58 -12.96
N ASN A 527 23.30 20.81 -12.69
CA ASN A 527 24.15 21.92 -12.28
C ASN A 527 23.90 22.41 -10.86
N VAL A 528 22.99 21.80 -10.14
CA VAL A 528 22.71 22.03 -8.71
C VAL A 528 22.63 20.69 -7.99
N ILE A 529 23.34 20.59 -6.87
CA ILE A 529 23.26 19.48 -5.92
C ILE A 529 22.63 20.03 -4.65
N TYR A 530 21.68 19.28 -4.09
CA TYR A 530 21.14 19.54 -2.77
C TYR A 530 21.76 18.54 -1.79
N ALA A 531 22.46 19.05 -0.76
CA ALA A 531 22.98 18.23 0.33
C ALA A 531 22.13 18.50 1.58
N MET A 532 21.33 17.49 1.96
CA MET A 532 20.35 17.60 3.05
C MET A 532 20.85 16.86 4.28
N THR A 533 21.05 17.59 5.40
CA THR A 533 21.37 17.00 6.70
C THR A 533 20.10 16.51 7.39
N LEU A 534 20.14 15.33 8.01
CA LEU A 534 18.97 14.75 8.69
C LEU A 534 18.89 15.22 10.16
N GLY A 535 18.79 16.52 10.33
CA GLY A 535 18.74 17.29 11.55
C GLY A 535 19.44 18.65 11.34
N TRP A 536 19.24 19.60 12.26
CA TRP A 536 19.92 20.89 12.17
C TRP A 536 21.37 20.77 12.60
N PRO A 537 22.35 21.17 11.77
CA PRO A 537 23.77 21.02 12.06
C PRO A 537 24.27 22.04 13.09
N ASP A 538 25.28 21.70 13.87
CA ASP A 538 25.91 22.54 14.88
C ASP A 538 27.14 23.23 14.29
N GLY A 539 26.97 24.42 13.74
CA GLY A 539 28.01 25.36 13.29
C GLY A 539 28.77 24.98 12.01
N LEU A 540 29.27 23.75 11.88
CA LEU A 540 30.09 23.30 10.74
C LEU A 540 29.45 22.09 10.05
N ILE A 541 29.20 22.21 8.74
CA ILE A 541 28.82 21.09 7.88
C ILE A 541 30.03 20.63 7.08
N VAL A 542 30.38 19.35 7.19
CA VAL A 542 31.45 18.73 6.39
C VAL A 542 30.82 17.70 5.47
N VAL A 543 30.91 17.93 4.16
CA VAL A 543 30.34 17.06 3.12
C VAL A 543 31.49 16.39 2.38
N GLN A 544 31.82 15.16 2.76
CA GLN A 544 32.98 14.43 2.21
C GLN A 544 32.80 14.14 0.71
N SER A 545 31.61 13.74 0.31
CA SER A 545 31.30 13.43 -1.11
C SER A 545 31.45 14.60 -2.07
N LEU A 546 31.58 15.84 -1.58
CA LEU A 546 31.72 17.05 -2.38
C LEU A 546 33.16 17.60 -2.40
N GLY A 547 34.17 16.82 -2.02
CA GLY A 547 35.59 17.18 -2.18
C GLY A 547 36.01 17.26 -3.64
N SER A 548 37.06 18.00 -3.91
CA SER A 548 37.58 18.18 -5.29
C SER A 548 38.40 16.99 -5.80
N SER A 549 38.84 16.08 -4.92
CA SER A 549 39.68 14.92 -5.26
C SER A 549 39.03 13.56 -4.88
N VAL A 550 37.75 13.56 -4.48
CA VAL A 550 37.05 12.33 -4.14
C VAL A 550 36.42 11.63 -5.37
N PRO A 551 36.11 10.33 -5.35
CA PRO A 551 35.51 9.62 -6.49
C PRO A 551 34.20 10.24 -6.98
N SER A 552 33.40 10.78 -6.07
CA SER A 552 32.13 11.46 -6.37
C SER A 552 32.27 12.91 -6.79
N ASN A 553 33.51 13.43 -6.90
CA ASN A 553 33.80 14.83 -7.23
C ASN A 553 32.73 15.49 -8.12
N PRO A 554 32.05 16.55 -7.62
CA PRO A 554 30.99 17.23 -8.37
C PRO A 554 31.50 18.08 -9.52
N GLY A 555 32.79 18.40 -9.54
CA GLY A 555 33.39 19.46 -10.34
C GLY A 555 33.61 20.74 -9.52
N LYS A 556 33.78 21.87 -10.22
CA LYS A 556 33.99 23.17 -9.57
C LYS A 556 32.69 23.70 -9.00
N ILE A 557 32.67 23.90 -7.68
CA ILE A 557 31.58 24.58 -6.98
C ILE A 557 31.75 26.09 -7.15
N VAL A 558 30.68 26.78 -7.51
CA VAL A 558 30.69 28.26 -7.72
C VAL A 558 29.87 28.99 -6.67
N ASN A 559 28.88 28.32 -6.05
CA ASN A 559 28.08 28.91 -4.99
C ASN A 559 27.54 27.84 -4.02
N VAL A 560 27.37 28.21 -2.76
CA VAL A 560 26.72 27.42 -1.74
C VAL A 560 25.75 28.29 -0.94
N GLU A 561 24.50 27.88 -0.86
CA GLU A 561 23.45 28.55 -0.11
C GLU A 561 22.85 27.61 0.91
N LEU A 562 22.51 28.09 2.09
CA LEU A 562 21.67 27.39 3.05
C LEU A 562 20.21 27.82 2.82
N LEU A 563 19.39 26.90 2.31
CA LEU A 563 18.01 27.21 1.94
C LEU A 563 17.20 27.74 3.12
N GLY A 564 16.26 28.65 2.83
CA GLY A 564 15.29 29.18 3.77
C GLY A 564 15.81 30.18 4.80
N THR A 565 17.12 30.44 4.83
CA THR A 565 17.69 31.34 5.86
C THR A 565 18.06 32.73 5.35
N GLY A 566 18.37 32.85 4.08
CA GLY A 566 18.97 34.06 3.51
C GLY A 566 20.37 34.40 4.08
N ALA A 567 20.90 33.57 4.97
CA ALA A 567 22.19 33.77 5.60
C ALA A 567 23.34 33.53 4.62
N LYS A 568 24.34 34.40 4.65
CA LYS A 568 25.58 34.18 3.95
C LYS A 568 26.42 33.16 4.72
N VAL A 569 26.65 31.99 4.14
CA VAL A 569 27.53 30.96 4.69
C VAL A 569 28.94 31.12 4.14
N ARG A 570 29.96 30.85 4.96
CA ARG A 570 31.33 30.72 4.48
C ARG A 570 31.56 29.26 4.09
N TRP A 571 32.15 29.06 2.91
CA TRP A 571 32.40 27.68 2.45
C TRP A 571 33.74 27.58 1.71
N LYS A 572 34.31 26.38 1.70
CA LYS A 572 35.51 26.04 0.96
C LYS A 572 35.48 24.61 0.48
N GLN A 573 35.75 24.39 -0.80
CA GLN A 573 35.94 23.05 -1.37
C GLN A 573 37.43 22.66 -1.18
N HIS A 574 37.64 21.64 -0.35
CA HIS A 574 38.92 20.99 -0.11
C HIS A 574 39.06 19.74 -0.99
N PRO A 575 40.29 19.14 -1.11
CA PRO A 575 40.44 17.85 -1.80
C PRO A 575 39.46 16.76 -1.31
N GLU A 576 39.28 16.66 0.01
CA GLU A 576 38.51 15.55 0.65
C GLU A 576 37.07 15.93 1.01
N SER A 577 36.68 17.22 0.99
CA SER A 577 35.33 17.63 1.42
C SER A 577 34.97 19.05 0.97
N LEU A 578 33.69 19.35 0.97
CA LEU A 578 33.17 20.70 1.08
C LEU A 578 32.90 20.99 2.57
N GLN A 579 33.47 22.10 3.06
CA GLN A 579 33.19 22.61 4.41
C GLN A 579 32.34 23.88 4.30
N VAL A 580 31.29 23.95 5.13
CA VAL A 580 30.38 25.08 5.19
C VAL A 580 30.20 25.50 6.63
N GLU A 581 30.60 26.73 6.95
CA GLU A 581 30.47 27.31 8.28
C GLU A 581 29.16 28.11 8.37
N LEU A 582 28.34 27.75 9.36
CA LEU A 582 27.11 28.45 9.69
C LEU A 582 27.41 29.59 10.70
N PRO A 583 26.69 30.74 10.62
CA PRO A 583 26.72 31.73 11.69
C PRO A 583 26.29 31.14 13.03
N LEU A 584 27.01 31.47 14.12
CA LEU A 584 26.78 30.90 15.44
C LEU A 584 25.41 31.22 16.04
N ASP A 585 24.80 32.32 15.66
CA ASP A 585 23.50 32.82 16.12
C ASP A 585 22.34 32.48 15.15
N LEU A 586 22.63 31.70 14.11
CA LEU A 586 21.65 31.33 13.11
C LEU A 586 20.60 30.38 13.68
N LYS A 587 19.36 30.86 13.72
CA LYS A 587 18.22 30.02 14.11
C LYS A 587 17.67 29.25 12.90
N PRO A 588 17.35 27.96 13.06
CA PRO A 588 16.70 27.21 12.00
C PRO A 588 15.30 27.76 11.70
N PRO A 589 14.91 27.91 10.43
CA PRO A 589 13.50 28.14 10.09
C PRO A 589 12.64 26.94 10.55
N VAL A 590 13.15 25.72 10.35
CA VAL A 590 12.61 24.45 10.84
C VAL A 590 13.80 23.52 11.09
N ASP A 591 13.88 22.89 12.24
CA ASP A 591 15.05 22.15 12.71
C ASP A 591 15.06 20.64 12.36
N PHE A 592 14.07 20.14 11.61
CA PHE A 592 13.96 18.73 11.26
C PHE A 592 15.12 18.25 10.35
N ALA A 593 15.50 19.09 9.41
CA ALA A 593 16.57 18.87 8.44
C ALA A 593 16.94 20.19 7.80
N ALA A 594 18.21 20.36 7.40
CA ALA A 594 18.67 21.51 6.63
C ALA A 594 19.05 21.09 5.21
N ALA A 595 19.06 22.03 4.26
CA ALA A 595 19.48 21.77 2.89
C ALA A 595 20.44 22.82 2.39
N LEU A 596 21.63 22.39 1.94
CA LEU A 596 22.56 23.20 1.17
C LEU A 596 22.23 23.07 -0.31
N LYS A 597 22.10 24.21 -1.00
CA LYS A 597 22.04 24.30 -2.45
C LYS A 597 23.45 24.59 -2.97
N VAL A 598 24.03 23.62 -3.65
CA VAL A 598 25.42 23.68 -4.19
C VAL A 598 25.36 23.83 -5.69
N THR A 599 25.77 25.02 -6.21
CA THR A 599 25.75 25.32 -7.63
C THR A 599 27.13 25.01 -8.24
N LEU A 600 27.09 24.32 -9.38
CA LEU A 600 28.29 23.92 -10.14
C LEU A 600 28.55 24.87 -11.30
N ALA A 601 29.83 24.93 -11.75
CA ALA A 601 30.26 25.74 -12.88
C ALA A 601 29.68 25.27 -14.22
#